data_c2245928942987a080c371b2b559e513
#
_entry.id   c2245928942987a080c371b2b559e513
#
_cell.length_a   1.000
_cell.length_b   1.000
_cell.length_c   1.000
_cell.angle_alpha   90.00
_cell.angle_beta   90.00
_cell.angle_gamma   90.00
#
_symmetry.space_group_name_H-M   'P 1'
#
loop_
_entity.id
_entity.type
_entity.pdbx_description
1 polymer ?
#
loop_
_entity_poly.entity_id
_entity_poly.type
_entity_poly.pdbx_seq_one_letter_code
_entity_poly.pdbx_strand_id
1 'polypeptide(L)'
;MDVTGEPVAQAASAWGEQLTLAGLSEPRPVPARRTAARADAGPASDRPVARVCIDLPLPHLDRPFEYLVPETMSAEAQPGTRVRVRFAGQDVEGYVLDRVDHAEHEGRLIPLRRIVSAEPVLTPAVRDLARAVADRYAGTLADVLRLAIPPRHARVEKEPQPEAAVPVRAPGTLTATAWLPYRGGPAFLQHLAAGGAPRAVQTALPGPAGERWPDAVAQAVAACVVGGRGALVVVPDARDVARVCTALDDAGVPAWVPGAAGGYVRLTADDGPAPRYRAYLAALRGHADVVVGTRAAAFAPVARLGLVVCWDDGDDLHSEPRSPYPHVREVLMLRSAHEDAAFLVAAHGRTVEAQALVESGWAREVAADRATVRARAPRVRALTSVELAREGPAAAARLPGEAWRVVHDRLTQGPVLVQVARSGYLPVVACGRCRAIARCGSCHGSLALESAAGVPQCEWCGRLATGWRCGECGFASLRSVRVGSSRTAEELGRAFPGITVRSSGARAEGGVLASVPDTPALVVATPGAEPVCAAGYAAAVLLDAGVASASTSFRAGEEAVRRWLAAAALVRGHDAGGQVLLVGDGAPGPTQALVRWDPAG
;
A
#
# COMPACT_ATOMS: atom_id res chain seq x y z
N MET A 1 -35.90 -37.28 51.51
CA MET A 1 -36.94 -37.11 50.49
C MET A 1 -36.26 -36.84 49.20
N ASP A 2 -36.28 -37.87 48.42
CA ASP A 2 -35.89 -37.99 47.03
C ASP A 2 -36.27 -36.76 46.15
N VAL A 3 -35.36 -36.33 45.31
CA VAL A 3 -35.69 -36.02 43.94
C VAL A 3 -34.55 -36.47 43.03
N THR A 4 -34.90 -37.46 42.28
CA THR A 4 -34.22 -38.20 41.26
C THR A 4 -33.65 -37.34 40.13
N GLY A 5 -32.49 -37.76 39.62
CA GLY A 5 -31.83 -37.21 38.48
C GLY A 5 -32.58 -37.46 37.14
N GLU A 6 -32.35 -36.56 36.23
CA GLU A 6 -32.50 -36.81 34.80
C GLU A 6 -31.23 -36.44 34.05
N PRO A 7 -30.85 -37.16 32.97
CA PRO A 7 -29.51 -37.09 32.43
C PRO A 7 -29.37 -35.99 31.39
N VAL A 8 -28.25 -35.28 31.46
CA VAL A 8 -27.73 -34.40 30.43
C VAL A 8 -27.26 -35.25 29.23
N ALA A 9 -28.19 -35.63 28.37
CA ALA A 9 -27.91 -36.40 27.15
C ALA A 9 -28.88 -36.08 26.00
N GLN A 10 -29.14 -34.81 25.75
CA GLN A 10 -29.96 -34.39 24.58
C GLN A 10 -29.60 -33.02 24.01
N ALA A 11 -28.31 -32.67 23.95
CA ALA A 11 -27.82 -31.45 23.29
C ALA A 11 -26.77 -31.70 22.20
N ALA A 12 -26.62 -32.96 21.73
CA ALA A 12 -25.61 -33.31 20.73
C ALA A 12 -26.17 -33.68 19.34
N SER A 13 -27.46 -33.44 19.08
CA SER A 13 -28.08 -33.80 17.77
C SER A 13 -28.64 -32.62 16.97
N ALA A 14 -28.33 -31.38 17.30
CA ALA A 14 -28.85 -30.20 16.61
C ALA A 14 -27.87 -29.56 15.61
N TRP A 15 -26.75 -30.19 15.26
CA TRP A 15 -25.75 -29.67 14.32
C TRP A 15 -25.69 -30.46 13.01
N GLY A 16 -26.72 -31.19 12.65
CA GLY A 16 -26.77 -32.10 11.50
C GLY A 16 -27.78 -31.75 10.39
N GLU A 17 -28.54 -30.67 10.47
CA GLU A 17 -29.42 -30.26 9.38
C GLU A 17 -28.77 -29.17 8.53
N GLN A 18 -28.12 -29.58 7.43
CA GLN A 18 -27.80 -28.69 6.33
C GLN A 18 -29.09 -28.13 5.74
N LEU A 19 -29.30 -26.82 5.87
CA LEU A 19 -30.35 -26.10 5.17
C LEU A 19 -30.10 -26.20 3.66
N THR A 20 -30.84 -27.06 2.98
CA THR A 20 -30.96 -27.10 1.51
C THR A 20 -31.71 -25.85 1.08
N LEU A 21 -31.01 -24.88 0.48
CA LEU A 21 -31.63 -23.75 -0.21
C LEU A 21 -32.46 -24.30 -1.38
N ALA A 22 -33.77 -24.17 -1.27
CA ALA A 22 -34.72 -24.50 -2.36
C ALA A 22 -34.40 -23.59 -3.56
N GLY A 23 -33.95 -24.19 -4.65
CA GLY A 23 -33.68 -23.52 -5.93
C GLY A 23 -32.35 -23.87 -6.59
N LEU A 24 -31.50 -24.69 -5.98
CA LEU A 24 -30.31 -25.23 -6.65
C LEU A 24 -30.70 -26.56 -7.29
N SER A 25 -30.91 -26.55 -8.60
CA SER A 25 -31.05 -27.75 -9.42
C SER A 25 -29.84 -28.65 -9.21
N GLU A 26 -30.05 -29.92 -9.00
CA GLU A 26 -28.97 -30.92 -8.95
C GLU A 26 -28.05 -30.77 -10.16
N PRO A 27 -26.73 -30.83 -9.98
CA PRO A 27 -25.80 -30.74 -11.10
C PRO A 27 -26.07 -31.95 -12.03
N ARG A 28 -26.56 -31.65 -13.22
CA ARG A 28 -26.64 -32.65 -14.29
C ARG A 28 -25.27 -33.32 -14.44
N PRO A 29 -25.19 -34.66 -14.49
CA PRO A 29 -23.94 -35.33 -14.77
C PRO A 29 -23.44 -34.86 -16.15
N VAL A 30 -22.35 -34.09 -16.14
CA VAL A 30 -21.62 -33.72 -17.36
C VAL A 30 -21.10 -35.04 -17.93
N PRO A 31 -21.47 -35.42 -19.18
CA PRO A 31 -20.93 -36.62 -19.77
C PRO A 31 -19.41 -36.51 -19.77
N ALA A 32 -18.76 -37.51 -19.18
CA ALA A 32 -17.31 -37.61 -19.19
C ALA A 32 -16.84 -37.60 -20.64
N ARG A 33 -16.35 -36.45 -21.10
CA ARG A 33 -15.63 -36.36 -22.38
C ARG A 33 -14.48 -37.34 -22.25
N ARG A 34 -14.61 -38.48 -22.92
CA ARG A 34 -13.51 -39.42 -23.11
C ARG A 34 -12.36 -38.64 -23.74
N THR A 35 -11.45 -38.12 -22.92
CA THR A 35 -10.12 -37.72 -23.34
C THR A 35 -9.42 -39.05 -23.70
N ALA A 36 -9.58 -39.41 -24.97
CA ALA A 36 -8.84 -40.52 -25.54
C ALA A 36 -7.34 -40.32 -25.28
N ALA A 37 -6.77 -41.31 -24.68
CA ALA A 37 -5.37 -41.68 -24.61
C ALA A 37 -4.42 -40.89 -25.54
N ARG A 38 -3.65 -39.99 -24.95
CA ARG A 38 -2.29 -39.61 -25.38
C ARG A 38 -1.28 -40.34 -24.48
N ALA A 39 -1.52 -41.61 -24.22
CA ALA A 39 -0.79 -42.40 -23.23
C ALA A 39 0.46 -43.11 -23.78
N ASP A 40 0.82 -42.91 -25.06
CA ASP A 40 1.92 -43.65 -25.71
C ASP A 40 3.11 -42.78 -26.20
N ALA A 41 3.18 -41.51 -25.81
CA ALA A 41 4.41 -40.77 -26.07
C ALA A 41 5.41 -41.12 -24.97
N GLY A 42 6.52 -41.72 -25.32
CA GLY A 42 7.65 -41.95 -24.41
C GLY A 42 8.09 -40.66 -23.70
N PRO A 43 9.01 -40.77 -22.72
CA PRO A 43 9.60 -39.59 -22.06
C PRO A 43 10.32 -38.71 -23.07
N ALA A 44 10.38 -37.41 -22.79
CA ALA A 44 11.13 -36.46 -23.59
C ALA A 44 12.59 -36.91 -23.76
N SER A 45 13.12 -36.71 -24.95
CA SER A 45 14.53 -37.08 -25.28
C SER A 45 15.57 -36.16 -24.62
N ASP A 46 15.19 -34.91 -24.33
CA ASP A 46 15.99 -33.91 -23.62
C ASP A 46 15.37 -33.58 -22.27
N ARG A 47 16.17 -33.70 -21.21
CA ARG A 47 15.75 -33.39 -19.82
C ARG A 47 14.35 -33.87 -19.49
N PRO A 48 14.11 -35.19 -19.42
CA PRO A 48 12.78 -35.80 -19.33
C PRO A 48 12.06 -35.55 -17.98
N VAL A 49 12.73 -34.98 -17.00
CA VAL A 49 12.16 -34.79 -15.66
C VAL A 49 11.91 -33.31 -15.41
N ALA A 50 10.66 -32.94 -15.09
CA ALA A 50 10.29 -31.61 -14.66
C ALA A 50 10.18 -31.55 -13.14
N ARG A 51 10.89 -30.60 -12.52
CA ARG A 51 10.71 -30.20 -11.12
C ARG A 51 9.61 -29.16 -11.04
N VAL A 52 8.53 -29.47 -10.34
CA VAL A 52 7.32 -28.65 -10.31
C VAL A 52 7.05 -28.16 -8.89
N CYS A 53 6.85 -26.85 -8.72
CA CYS A 53 6.20 -26.28 -7.54
C CYS A 53 4.71 -26.44 -7.70
N ILE A 54 4.06 -27.27 -6.86
CA ILE A 54 2.62 -27.46 -6.86
C ILE A 54 1.93 -26.32 -6.10
N ASP A 55 0.76 -25.88 -6.60
CA ASP A 55 0.01 -24.77 -6.01
C ASP A 55 -0.85 -25.25 -4.83
N LEU A 56 -0.19 -25.71 -3.75
CA LEU A 56 -0.80 -26.11 -2.48
C LEU A 56 -0.16 -25.36 -1.32
N PRO A 57 -0.93 -24.69 -0.45
CA PRO A 57 -0.40 -23.85 0.63
C PRO A 57 -0.11 -24.67 1.90
N LEU A 58 0.67 -25.73 1.76
CA LEU A 58 1.00 -26.65 2.86
C LEU A 58 2.51 -26.62 3.11
N PRO A 59 2.99 -26.17 4.29
CA PRO A 59 4.42 -25.99 4.55
C PRO A 59 5.27 -27.23 4.32
N HIS A 60 4.77 -28.44 4.65
CA HIS A 60 5.48 -29.69 4.41
C HIS A 60 5.60 -30.08 2.93
N LEU A 61 4.89 -29.38 2.04
CA LEU A 61 4.98 -29.53 0.58
C LEU A 61 5.83 -28.45 -0.09
N ASP A 62 6.51 -27.59 0.68
CA ASP A 62 7.36 -26.52 0.14
C ASP A 62 8.69 -27.09 -0.38
N ARG A 63 8.58 -27.94 -1.39
CA ARG A 63 9.68 -28.54 -2.13
C ARG A 63 9.24 -28.82 -3.57
N PRO A 64 10.16 -28.91 -4.53
CA PRO A 64 9.85 -29.39 -5.87
C PRO A 64 9.40 -30.86 -5.87
N PHE A 65 8.41 -31.15 -6.74
CA PHE A 65 7.98 -32.51 -7.04
C PHE A 65 8.37 -32.86 -8.46
N GLU A 66 8.86 -34.08 -8.67
CA GLU A 66 9.37 -34.52 -9.96
C GLU A 66 8.29 -35.25 -10.76
N TYR A 67 8.17 -34.89 -12.02
CA TYR A 67 7.23 -35.47 -12.98
C TYR A 67 7.92 -35.78 -14.29
N LEU A 68 7.48 -36.84 -14.95
CA LEU A 68 7.95 -37.17 -16.28
C LEU A 68 7.34 -36.20 -17.31
N VAL A 69 8.16 -35.68 -18.21
CA VAL A 69 7.71 -34.87 -19.34
C VAL A 69 7.49 -35.79 -20.54
N PRO A 70 6.24 -35.93 -21.04
CA PRO A 70 5.99 -36.65 -22.29
C PRO A 70 6.67 -35.95 -23.48
N GLU A 71 7.18 -36.69 -24.46
CA GLU A 71 7.81 -36.12 -25.67
C GLU A 71 6.92 -35.08 -26.36
N THR A 72 5.61 -35.36 -26.43
CA THR A 72 4.62 -34.44 -27.04
C THR A 72 4.46 -33.11 -26.31
N MET A 73 4.97 -32.98 -25.09
CA MET A 73 4.94 -31.76 -24.27
C MET A 73 6.32 -31.13 -24.12
N SER A 74 7.36 -31.76 -24.64
CA SER A 74 8.77 -31.36 -24.41
C SER A 74 9.05 -29.92 -24.81
N ALA A 75 8.53 -29.46 -25.94
CA ALA A 75 8.72 -28.12 -26.45
C ALA A 75 8.05 -27.04 -25.59
N GLU A 76 6.88 -27.36 -24.99
CA GLU A 76 6.07 -26.40 -24.22
C GLU A 76 6.34 -26.45 -22.71
N ALA A 77 6.78 -27.61 -22.18
CA ALA A 77 7.04 -27.79 -20.74
C ALA A 77 8.39 -27.17 -20.32
N GLN A 78 8.58 -25.90 -20.60
CA GLN A 78 9.82 -25.17 -20.26
C GLN A 78 9.76 -24.60 -18.84
N PRO A 79 10.92 -24.35 -18.19
CA PRO A 79 10.95 -23.63 -16.92
C PRO A 79 10.12 -22.34 -16.98
N GLY A 80 9.30 -22.11 -15.97
CA GLY A 80 8.39 -20.97 -15.88
C GLY A 80 6.99 -21.22 -16.43
N THR A 81 6.73 -22.33 -17.13
CA THR A 81 5.39 -22.64 -17.68
C THR A 81 4.45 -23.16 -16.59
N ARG A 82 3.17 -22.85 -16.77
CA ARG A 82 2.10 -23.34 -15.90
C ARG A 82 1.60 -24.70 -16.37
N VAL A 83 1.63 -25.67 -15.47
CA VAL A 83 1.26 -27.08 -15.76
C VAL A 83 0.16 -27.55 -14.83
N ARG A 84 -0.48 -28.65 -15.21
CA ARG A 84 -1.38 -29.43 -14.33
C ARG A 84 -0.78 -30.81 -14.13
N VAL A 85 -0.73 -31.22 -12.87
CA VAL A 85 -0.15 -32.49 -12.44
C VAL A 85 -1.12 -33.28 -11.57
N ARG A 86 -0.91 -34.59 -11.45
CA ARG A 86 -1.63 -35.44 -10.50
C ARG A 86 -0.86 -35.49 -9.20
N PHE A 87 -1.51 -35.07 -8.09
CA PHE A 87 -0.91 -35.10 -6.76
C PHE A 87 -1.94 -35.61 -5.74
N ALA A 88 -1.58 -36.60 -4.95
CA ALA A 88 -2.46 -37.21 -3.93
C ALA A 88 -3.89 -37.51 -4.42
N GLY A 89 -4.00 -38.06 -5.65
CA GLY A 89 -5.30 -38.38 -6.23
C GLY A 89 -6.08 -37.21 -6.85
N GLN A 90 -5.56 -35.97 -6.82
CA GLN A 90 -6.20 -34.77 -7.37
C GLN A 90 -5.38 -34.15 -8.50
N ASP A 91 -6.05 -33.45 -9.39
CA ASP A 91 -5.38 -32.64 -10.41
C ASP A 91 -5.14 -31.24 -9.89
N VAL A 92 -3.86 -30.87 -9.66
CA VAL A 92 -3.45 -29.57 -9.13
C VAL A 92 -2.65 -28.79 -10.17
N GLU A 93 -2.69 -27.46 -10.10
CA GLU A 93 -1.84 -26.60 -10.91
C GLU A 93 -0.46 -26.43 -10.26
N GLY A 94 0.52 -26.04 -11.06
CA GLY A 94 1.85 -25.77 -10.60
C GLY A 94 2.69 -25.08 -11.68
N TYR A 95 3.93 -24.80 -11.34
CA TYR A 95 4.91 -24.19 -12.24
C TYR A 95 6.11 -25.10 -12.40
N VAL A 96 6.57 -25.30 -13.63
CA VAL A 96 7.85 -25.95 -13.88
C VAL A 96 8.95 -25.01 -13.38
N LEU A 97 9.71 -25.45 -12.41
CA LEU A 97 10.84 -24.68 -11.88
C LEU A 97 12.11 -24.94 -12.69
N ASP A 98 12.30 -26.21 -13.08
CA ASP A 98 13.47 -26.66 -13.82
C ASP A 98 13.19 -27.96 -14.57
N ARG A 99 14.06 -28.32 -15.52
CA ARG A 99 14.10 -29.62 -16.20
C ARG A 99 15.48 -30.23 -16.03
N VAL A 100 15.51 -31.52 -15.69
CA VAL A 100 16.76 -32.28 -15.43
C VAL A 100 16.74 -33.61 -16.15
N ASP A 101 17.94 -34.16 -16.35
CA ASP A 101 18.12 -35.44 -17.04
C ASP A 101 17.71 -36.63 -16.17
N HIS A 102 17.96 -36.54 -14.88
CA HIS A 102 17.72 -37.62 -13.92
C HIS A 102 16.88 -37.15 -12.75
N ALA A 103 15.98 -38.04 -12.30
CA ALA A 103 15.20 -37.82 -11.10
C ALA A 103 16.03 -38.10 -9.83
N GLU A 104 15.78 -37.38 -8.78
CA GLU A 104 16.24 -37.70 -7.43
C GLU A 104 15.29 -38.68 -6.73
N HIS A 105 14.03 -38.73 -7.18
CA HIS A 105 13.02 -39.64 -6.64
C HIS A 105 13.24 -41.06 -7.13
N GLU A 106 13.42 -42.00 -6.20
CA GLU A 106 13.70 -43.41 -6.49
C GLU A 106 12.48 -44.17 -7.05
N GLY A 107 11.27 -43.61 -6.91
CA GLY A 107 10.03 -44.23 -7.35
C GLY A 107 9.70 -43.95 -8.81
N ARG A 108 8.64 -44.62 -9.30
CA ARG A 108 8.11 -44.39 -10.65
C ARG A 108 7.53 -42.98 -10.76
N LEU A 109 8.05 -42.15 -11.66
CA LEU A 109 7.52 -40.82 -11.94
C LEU A 109 6.18 -40.89 -12.68
N ILE A 110 5.27 -39.99 -12.30
CA ILE A 110 3.99 -39.80 -12.97
C ILE A 110 4.19 -38.73 -14.05
N PRO A 111 3.60 -38.87 -15.26
CA PRO A 111 3.73 -37.87 -16.31
C PRO A 111 2.92 -36.60 -16.00
N LEU A 112 3.38 -35.44 -16.52
CA LEU A 112 2.60 -34.21 -16.58
C LEU A 112 1.23 -34.48 -17.24
N ARG A 113 0.16 -33.93 -16.67
CA ARG A 113 -1.20 -34.14 -17.22
C ARG A 113 -1.45 -33.25 -18.44
N ARG A 114 -1.07 -32.00 -18.36
CA ARG A 114 -1.17 -31.05 -19.48
C ARG A 114 -0.38 -29.76 -19.19
N ILE A 115 -0.01 -29.07 -20.25
CA ILE A 115 0.41 -27.68 -20.19
C ILE A 115 -0.84 -26.79 -20.09
N VAL A 116 -0.88 -25.90 -19.09
CA VAL A 116 -1.99 -24.93 -18.93
C VAL A 116 -1.76 -23.72 -19.84
N SER A 117 -0.50 -23.28 -19.92
CA SER A 117 -0.04 -22.23 -20.82
C SER A 117 1.41 -22.54 -21.21
N ALA A 118 1.73 -22.44 -22.48
CA ALA A 118 3.11 -22.55 -22.98
C ALA A 118 3.93 -21.27 -22.73
N GLU A 119 3.27 -20.17 -22.34
CA GLU A 119 3.97 -18.92 -21.95
C GLU A 119 4.72 -19.14 -20.62
N PRO A 120 6.05 -18.95 -20.56
CA PRO A 120 6.82 -19.05 -19.32
C PRO A 120 6.60 -17.80 -18.46
N VAL A 121 5.52 -17.77 -17.71
CA VAL A 121 5.10 -16.62 -16.90
C VAL A 121 5.91 -16.42 -15.63
N LEU A 122 6.65 -17.43 -15.19
CA LEU A 122 7.55 -17.35 -14.04
C LEU A 122 9.00 -17.24 -14.54
N THR A 123 9.52 -16.02 -14.55
CA THR A 123 10.93 -15.79 -14.90
C THR A 123 11.86 -16.30 -13.80
N PRO A 124 13.13 -16.63 -14.11
CA PRO A 124 14.13 -17.00 -13.10
C PRO A 124 14.25 -15.94 -11.98
N ALA A 125 14.32 -14.66 -12.34
CA ALA A 125 14.42 -13.57 -11.36
C ALA A 125 13.23 -13.53 -10.40
N VAL A 126 11.99 -13.69 -10.91
CA VAL A 126 10.77 -13.73 -10.08
C VAL A 126 10.72 -15.01 -9.22
N ARG A 127 11.18 -16.16 -9.75
CA ARG A 127 11.28 -17.41 -8.98
C ARG A 127 12.23 -17.26 -7.79
N ASP A 128 13.41 -16.72 -8.03
CA ASP A 128 14.45 -16.56 -7.00
C ASP A 128 14.03 -15.51 -5.95
N LEU A 129 13.40 -14.41 -6.40
CA LEU A 129 12.77 -13.44 -5.51
C LEU A 129 11.66 -14.09 -4.66
N ALA A 130 10.77 -14.87 -5.27
CA ALA A 130 9.68 -15.53 -4.56
C ALA A 130 10.21 -16.50 -3.49
N ARG A 131 11.30 -17.22 -3.78
CA ARG A 131 11.97 -18.07 -2.81
C ARG A 131 12.57 -17.25 -1.66
N ALA A 132 13.29 -16.18 -1.98
CA ALA A 132 13.88 -15.31 -0.97
C ALA A 132 12.83 -14.65 -0.04
N VAL A 133 11.68 -14.25 -0.61
CA VAL A 133 10.56 -13.72 0.17
C VAL A 133 9.94 -14.80 1.07
N ALA A 134 9.72 -16.01 0.54
CA ALA A 134 9.19 -17.12 1.32
C ALA A 134 10.11 -17.47 2.49
N ASP A 135 11.42 -17.53 2.27
CA ASP A 135 12.42 -17.82 3.31
C ASP A 135 12.44 -16.71 4.39
N ARG A 136 12.39 -15.44 3.97
CA ARG A 136 12.41 -14.30 4.90
C ARG A 136 11.18 -14.23 5.80
N TYR A 137 10.02 -14.63 5.28
CA TYR A 137 8.74 -14.54 5.97
C TYR A 137 8.23 -15.90 6.50
N ALA A 138 9.09 -16.93 6.49
CA ALA A 138 8.73 -18.30 6.89
C ALA A 138 7.47 -18.83 6.20
N GLY A 139 7.29 -18.46 4.91
CA GLY A 139 6.19 -18.90 4.06
C GLY A 139 6.59 -20.00 3.09
N THR A 140 5.71 -20.33 2.16
CA THR A 140 5.97 -21.29 1.09
C THR A 140 6.19 -20.58 -0.24
N LEU A 141 6.96 -21.20 -1.15
CA LEU A 141 7.11 -20.70 -2.52
C LEU A 141 5.74 -20.56 -3.21
N ALA A 142 4.84 -21.53 -3.02
CA ALA A 142 3.50 -21.51 -3.60
C ALA A 142 2.68 -20.29 -3.14
N ASP A 143 2.74 -19.91 -1.84
CA ASP A 143 2.06 -18.73 -1.33
C ASP A 143 2.55 -17.45 -2.02
N VAL A 144 3.86 -17.29 -2.18
CA VAL A 144 4.42 -16.11 -2.83
C VAL A 144 4.11 -16.07 -4.32
N LEU A 145 4.17 -17.22 -5.02
CA LEU A 145 3.83 -17.27 -6.45
C LEU A 145 2.37 -16.88 -6.73
N ARG A 146 1.45 -17.17 -5.82
CA ARG A 146 0.05 -16.69 -5.91
C ARG A 146 -0.08 -15.17 -5.82
N LEU A 147 0.82 -14.51 -5.10
CA LEU A 147 0.87 -13.05 -5.02
C LEU A 147 1.57 -12.46 -6.25
N ALA A 148 2.60 -13.15 -6.75
CA ALA A 148 3.49 -12.66 -7.79
C ALA A 148 2.87 -12.74 -9.20
N ILE A 149 2.17 -13.84 -9.51
CA ILE A 149 1.69 -14.12 -10.86
C ILE A 149 0.17 -13.96 -10.92
N PRO A 150 -0.36 -13.00 -11.71
CA PRO A 150 -1.79 -12.79 -11.81
C PRO A 150 -2.50 -14.02 -12.42
N PRO A 151 -3.80 -14.20 -12.13
CA PRO A 151 -4.61 -15.23 -12.75
C PRO A 151 -4.53 -15.18 -14.28
N ARG A 152 -4.38 -16.35 -14.91
CA ARG A 152 -4.27 -16.48 -16.36
C ARG A 152 -5.50 -15.95 -17.08
N HIS A 153 -5.30 -15.21 -18.17
CA HIS A 153 -6.35 -14.80 -19.08
C HIS A 153 -6.07 -15.32 -20.50
N ALA A 154 -6.65 -16.48 -20.84
CA ALA A 154 -6.34 -17.23 -22.05
C ALA A 154 -6.57 -16.46 -23.37
N ARG A 155 -7.50 -15.49 -23.40
CA ARG A 155 -7.73 -14.66 -24.60
C ARG A 155 -6.62 -13.67 -24.80
N VAL A 156 -6.11 -13.09 -23.71
CA VAL A 156 -4.98 -12.13 -23.75
C VAL A 156 -3.69 -12.81 -24.24
N GLU A 157 -3.43 -14.05 -23.83
CA GLU A 157 -2.26 -14.80 -24.33
C GLU A 157 -2.28 -15.02 -25.84
N LYS A 158 -3.46 -15.08 -26.43
CA LYS A 158 -3.67 -15.31 -27.88
C LYS A 158 -3.74 -14.02 -28.68
N GLU A 159 -3.64 -12.84 -28.05
CA GLU A 159 -3.61 -11.57 -28.76
C GLU A 159 -2.38 -11.53 -29.70
N PRO A 160 -2.55 -11.07 -30.94
CA PRO A 160 -1.46 -10.98 -31.88
C PRO A 160 -0.31 -10.15 -31.31
N GLN A 161 0.90 -10.66 -31.44
CA GLN A 161 2.09 -9.90 -31.08
C GLN A 161 2.67 -9.29 -32.35
N PRO A 162 3.02 -8.01 -32.36
CA PRO A 162 3.66 -7.41 -33.50
C PRO A 162 5.05 -8.03 -33.68
N GLU A 163 5.39 -8.37 -34.94
CA GLU A 163 6.68 -8.96 -35.29
C GLU A 163 7.87 -8.03 -35.01
N ALA A 164 7.64 -6.73 -35.06
CA ALA A 164 8.62 -5.71 -34.71
C ALA A 164 7.94 -4.60 -33.90
N ALA A 165 8.36 -4.43 -32.67
CA ALA A 165 7.92 -3.32 -31.84
C ALA A 165 8.63 -2.02 -32.27
N VAL A 166 7.88 -0.95 -32.48
CA VAL A 166 8.45 0.38 -32.75
C VAL A 166 8.99 0.93 -31.42
N PRO A 167 10.31 1.20 -31.30
CA PRO A 167 10.88 1.73 -30.08
C PRO A 167 10.23 3.07 -29.71
N VAL A 168 9.74 3.18 -28.48
CA VAL A 168 9.37 4.48 -27.91
C VAL A 168 10.67 5.25 -27.66
N ARG A 169 10.73 6.46 -28.17
CA ARG A 169 11.91 7.31 -28.04
C ARG A 169 12.15 7.60 -26.56
N ALA A 170 13.34 7.32 -26.06
CA ALA A 170 13.75 7.72 -24.72
C ALA A 170 13.66 9.24 -24.57
N PRO A 171 13.38 9.77 -23.36
CA PRO A 171 13.34 11.21 -23.10
C PRO A 171 14.59 11.90 -23.65
N GLY A 172 14.40 12.93 -24.52
CA GLY A 172 15.53 13.60 -25.17
C GLY A 172 16.34 14.50 -24.23
N THR A 173 15.71 14.98 -23.16
CA THR A 173 16.35 15.84 -22.15
C THR A 173 15.88 15.39 -20.77
N LEU A 174 16.82 15.05 -19.90
CA LEU A 174 16.51 14.73 -18.52
C LEU A 174 16.21 15.99 -17.74
N THR A 175 15.03 16.09 -17.18
CA THR A 175 14.65 17.11 -16.22
C THR A 175 15.00 16.62 -14.82
N ALA A 176 15.62 17.48 -13.99
CA ALA A 176 16.04 17.15 -12.64
C ALA A 176 15.49 18.12 -11.59
N THR A 177 14.53 18.97 -11.96
CA THR A 177 14.03 20.08 -11.12
C THR A 177 13.51 19.62 -9.78
N ALA A 178 12.81 18.49 -9.74
CA ALA A 178 12.29 17.91 -8.50
C ALA A 178 13.37 17.37 -7.55
N TRP A 179 14.61 17.21 -8.03
CA TRP A 179 15.72 16.69 -7.23
C TRP A 179 16.73 17.75 -6.80
N LEU A 180 16.70 18.95 -7.40
CA LEU A 180 17.61 20.04 -7.07
C LEU A 180 17.58 20.48 -5.60
N PRO A 181 16.42 20.46 -4.90
CA PRO A 181 16.36 20.86 -3.50
C PRO A 181 17.06 19.91 -2.54
N TYR A 182 17.40 18.68 -2.98
CA TYR A 182 17.89 17.63 -2.09
C TYR A 182 19.39 17.44 -2.22
N ARG A 183 20.08 17.32 -1.08
CA ARG A 183 21.48 16.88 -1.04
C ARG A 183 21.57 15.47 -1.60
N GLY A 184 22.48 15.25 -2.53
CA GLY A 184 22.66 13.98 -3.22
C GLY A 184 21.62 13.69 -4.31
N GLY A 185 20.55 14.49 -4.45
CA GLY A 185 19.51 14.29 -5.44
C GLY A 185 20.02 14.27 -6.89
N PRO A 186 20.73 15.31 -7.37
CA PRO A 186 21.32 15.30 -8.71
C PRO A 186 22.28 14.13 -8.95
N ALA A 187 23.09 13.77 -7.95
CA ALA A 187 24.01 12.64 -8.04
C ALA A 187 23.28 11.31 -8.17
N PHE A 188 22.16 11.13 -7.45
CA PHE A 188 21.30 9.95 -7.57
C PHE A 188 20.81 9.77 -9.02
N LEU A 189 20.27 10.85 -9.64
CA LEU A 189 19.82 10.80 -11.04
C LEU A 189 20.97 10.52 -12.02
N GLN A 190 22.13 11.13 -11.80
CA GLN A 190 23.31 10.90 -12.65
C GLN A 190 23.75 9.43 -12.61
N HIS A 191 23.77 8.80 -11.43
CA HIS A 191 24.10 7.38 -11.30
C HIS A 191 23.06 6.48 -11.99
N LEU A 192 21.77 6.81 -11.89
CA LEU A 192 20.72 6.09 -12.63
C LEU A 192 20.91 6.20 -14.13
N ALA A 193 21.13 7.42 -14.66
CA ALA A 193 21.34 7.65 -16.08
C ALA A 193 22.62 6.97 -16.62
N ALA A 194 23.60 6.74 -15.76
CA ALA A 194 24.80 5.96 -16.09
C ALA A 194 24.60 4.42 -15.95
N GLY A 195 23.37 3.96 -15.67
CA GLY A 195 23.07 2.54 -15.48
C GLY A 195 23.50 1.95 -14.14
N GLY A 196 23.87 2.80 -13.17
CA GLY A 196 24.23 2.38 -11.81
C GLY A 196 23.03 1.99 -10.94
N ALA A 197 23.32 1.42 -9.78
CA ALA A 197 22.34 0.94 -8.81
C ALA A 197 22.44 1.65 -7.44
N PRO A 198 22.28 2.99 -7.37
CA PRO A 198 22.31 3.72 -6.10
C PRO A 198 21.10 3.38 -5.23
N ARG A 199 21.28 3.39 -3.90
CA ARG A 199 20.20 3.15 -2.93
C ARG A 199 19.97 4.39 -2.11
N ALA A 200 18.72 4.87 -2.06
CA ALA A 200 18.36 6.12 -1.42
C ALA A 200 17.09 6.02 -0.57
N VAL A 201 17.09 6.78 0.52
CA VAL A 201 15.92 7.09 1.36
C VAL A 201 15.68 8.59 1.24
N GLN A 202 14.55 8.99 0.63
CA GLN A 202 14.21 10.38 0.40
C GLN A 202 13.12 10.86 1.36
N THR A 203 13.36 11.97 2.05
CA THR A 203 12.30 12.73 2.75
C THR A 203 11.76 13.78 1.78
N ALA A 204 10.59 13.52 1.20
CA ALA A 204 9.99 14.36 0.20
C ALA A 204 9.40 15.64 0.80
N LEU A 205 9.68 16.79 0.20
CA LEU A 205 9.08 18.07 0.54
C LEU A 205 7.83 18.35 -0.29
N PRO A 206 6.90 19.18 0.20
CA PRO A 206 5.91 19.81 -0.65
C PRO A 206 6.61 20.72 -1.66
N GLY A 207 5.99 20.89 -2.83
CA GLY A 207 6.55 21.71 -3.89
C GLY A 207 5.50 22.17 -4.90
N PRO A 208 5.85 23.13 -5.80
CA PRO A 208 5.03 23.51 -6.91
C PRO A 208 4.87 22.36 -7.92
N ALA A 209 4.01 22.53 -8.91
CA ALA A 209 3.90 21.58 -10.01
C ALA A 209 5.26 21.40 -10.70
N GLY A 210 5.57 20.17 -11.09
CA GLY A 210 6.88 19.79 -11.64
C GLY A 210 7.98 19.50 -10.62
N GLU A 211 7.73 19.76 -9.32
CA GLU A 211 8.69 19.51 -8.24
C GLU A 211 8.09 18.69 -7.07
N ARG A 212 6.90 18.11 -7.27
CA ARG A 212 6.23 17.25 -6.30
C ARG A 212 6.79 15.83 -6.34
N TRP A 213 6.43 15.01 -5.38
CA TRP A 213 6.92 13.64 -5.31
C TRP A 213 6.63 12.79 -6.57
N PRO A 214 5.46 12.92 -7.28
CA PRO A 214 5.27 12.16 -8.51
C PRO A 214 6.25 12.57 -9.61
N ASP A 215 6.56 13.90 -9.68
CA ASP A 215 7.53 14.43 -10.64
C ASP A 215 8.94 13.91 -10.32
N ALA A 216 9.31 13.86 -9.04
CA ALA A 216 10.59 13.31 -8.61
C ALA A 216 10.71 11.82 -8.98
N VAL A 217 9.66 11.02 -8.76
CA VAL A 217 9.62 9.62 -9.17
C VAL A 217 9.73 9.49 -10.70
N ALA A 218 8.96 10.28 -11.45
CA ALA A 218 9.00 10.25 -12.91
C ALA A 218 10.38 10.63 -13.49
N GLN A 219 11.04 11.64 -12.92
CA GLN A 219 12.39 12.04 -13.30
C GLN A 219 13.42 10.93 -12.99
N ALA A 220 13.28 10.22 -11.86
CA ALA A 220 14.15 9.09 -11.54
C ALA A 220 13.93 7.91 -12.51
N VAL A 221 12.67 7.62 -12.85
CA VAL A 221 12.32 6.60 -13.86
C VAL A 221 12.88 6.98 -15.22
N ALA A 222 12.69 8.22 -15.67
CA ALA A 222 13.23 8.70 -16.93
C ALA A 222 14.77 8.58 -17.00
N ALA A 223 15.47 8.91 -15.90
CA ALA A 223 16.91 8.74 -15.80
C ALA A 223 17.32 7.26 -15.93
N CYS A 224 16.60 6.35 -15.28
CA CYS A 224 16.83 4.91 -15.39
C CYS A 224 16.62 4.40 -16.83
N VAL A 225 15.55 4.83 -17.50
CA VAL A 225 15.24 4.46 -18.89
C VAL A 225 16.32 4.99 -19.85
N VAL A 226 16.81 6.20 -19.64
CA VAL A 226 17.95 6.76 -20.41
C VAL A 226 19.21 5.92 -20.19
N GLY A 227 19.41 5.40 -18.98
CA GLY A 227 20.48 4.43 -18.67
C GLY A 227 20.28 3.04 -19.29
N GLY A 228 19.23 2.84 -20.11
CA GLY A 228 18.94 1.59 -20.81
C GLY A 228 18.35 0.48 -19.93
N ARG A 229 17.84 0.81 -18.75
CA ARG A 229 17.27 -0.14 -17.77
C ARG A 229 15.80 0.16 -17.49
N GLY A 230 15.05 -0.85 -17.09
CA GLY A 230 13.64 -0.74 -16.73
C GLY A 230 13.41 -0.29 -15.29
N ALA A 231 12.20 0.16 -14.97
CA ALA A 231 11.84 0.63 -13.64
C ALA A 231 10.53 0.01 -13.12
N LEU A 232 10.48 -0.18 -11.81
CA LEU A 232 9.30 -0.62 -11.09
C LEU A 232 8.93 0.40 -10.00
N VAL A 233 7.73 0.95 -10.11
CA VAL A 233 7.19 1.91 -9.13
C VAL A 233 6.00 1.31 -8.40
N VAL A 234 6.09 1.21 -7.08
CA VAL A 234 5.02 0.70 -6.23
C VAL A 234 4.53 1.79 -5.29
N VAL A 235 3.24 2.06 -5.36
CA VAL A 235 2.55 3.10 -4.59
C VAL A 235 1.35 2.50 -3.85
N PRO A 236 0.81 3.17 -2.80
CA PRO A 236 -0.27 2.60 -1.98
C PRO A 236 -1.55 2.31 -2.74
N ASP A 237 -2.05 3.23 -3.54
CA ASP A 237 -3.39 3.16 -4.15
C ASP A 237 -3.43 3.55 -5.64
N ALA A 238 -4.59 3.36 -6.26
CA ALA A 238 -4.79 3.65 -7.68
C ALA A 238 -4.75 5.15 -8.02
N ARG A 239 -5.02 6.05 -7.07
CA ARG A 239 -4.91 7.50 -7.27
C ARG A 239 -3.45 7.91 -7.39
N ASP A 240 -2.60 7.34 -6.54
CA ASP A 240 -1.17 7.58 -6.63
C ASP A 240 -0.57 6.96 -7.89
N VAL A 241 -1.06 5.78 -8.34
CA VAL A 241 -0.71 5.24 -9.67
C VAL A 241 -1.05 6.25 -10.77
N ALA A 242 -2.27 6.82 -10.76
CA ALA A 242 -2.66 7.81 -11.77
C ALA A 242 -1.78 9.07 -11.74
N ARG A 243 -1.41 9.56 -10.54
CA ARG A 243 -0.52 10.72 -10.37
C ARG A 243 0.88 10.46 -10.93
N VAL A 244 1.44 9.28 -10.66
CA VAL A 244 2.75 8.89 -11.22
C VAL A 244 2.66 8.74 -12.73
N CYS A 245 1.59 8.12 -13.27
CA CYS A 245 1.41 7.98 -14.72
C CYS A 245 1.36 9.34 -15.43
N THR A 246 0.61 10.31 -14.89
CA THR A 246 0.58 11.68 -15.43
C THR A 246 1.98 12.31 -15.43
N ALA A 247 2.73 12.17 -14.32
CA ALA A 247 4.07 12.72 -14.24
C ALA A 247 5.06 12.01 -15.18
N LEU A 248 4.86 10.72 -15.47
CA LEU A 248 5.65 9.97 -16.46
C LEU A 248 5.38 10.47 -17.88
N ASP A 249 4.11 10.72 -18.24
CA ASP A 249 3.74 11.31 -19.53
C ASP A 249 4.42 12.67 -19.69
N ASP A 250 4.37 13.53 -18.67
CA ASP A 250 5.02 14.85 -18.64
C ASP A 250 6.57 14.74 -18.74
N ALA A 251 7.16 13.68 -18.19
CA ALA A 251 8.59 13.40 -18.25
C ALA A 251 9.03 12.72 -19.56
N GLY A 252 8.12 12.47 -20.51
CA GLY A 252 8.40 11.86 -21.80
C GLY A 252 8.54 10.33 -21.75
N VAL A 253 7.99 9.70 -20.75
CA VAL A 253 7.84 8.23 -20.65
C VAL A 253 6.34 7.92 -20.82
N PRO A 254 5.85 7.68 -22.06
CA PRO A 254 4.43 7.54 -22.33
C PRO A 254 3.88 6.17 -21.91
N ALA A 255 2.55 6.07 -21.83
CA ALA A 255 1.88 4.80 -21.65
C ALA A 255 2.20 3.84 -22.81
N TRP A 256 2.48 2.58 -22.48
CA TRP A 256 2.66 1.54 -23.48
C TRP A 256 1.33 1.26 -24.21
N VAL A 257 1.42 1.08 -25.51
CA VAL A 257 0.31 0.64 -26.35
C VAL A 257 0.70 -0.64 -27.12
N PRO A 258 -0.25 -1.53 -27.44
CA PRO A 258 0.03 -2.72 -28.22
C PRO A 258 0.74 -2.38 -29.54
N GLY A 259 1.87 -3.02 -29.81
CA GLY A 259 2.70 -2.76 -30.98
C GLY A 259 3.86 -1.79 -30.75
N ALA A 260 3.93 -1.12 -29.61
CA ALA A 260 5.08 -0.31 -29.21
C ALA A 260 6.10 -1.11 -28.39
N ALA A 261 7.34 -0.63 -28.35
CA ALA A 261 8.37 -1.07 -27.40
C ALA A 261 8.77 0.10 -26.52
N GLY A 262 8.82 -0.13 -25.20
CA GLY A 262 9.09 0.90 -24.20
C GLY A 262 7.83 1.54 -23.63
N GLY A 263 8.04 2.51 -22.72
CA GLY A 263 6.96 3.16 -22.00
C GLY A 263 6.51 2.39 -20.75
N TYR A 264 5.42 2.87 -20.12
CA TYR A 264 4.92 2.28 -18.88
C TYR A 264 3.61 1.52 -19.04
N VAL A 265 3.43 0.49 -18.20
CA VAL A 265 2.14 -0.19 -17.97
C VAL A 265 1.68 0.00 -16.54
N ARG A 266 0.35 0.01 -16.35
CA ARG A 266 -0.27 -0.02 -15.02
C ARG A 266 -0.55 -1.46 -14.61
N LEU A 267 -0.26 -1.78 -13.36
CA LEU A 267 -0.53 -3.09 -12.79
C LEU A 267 -1.29 -2.94 -11.47
N THR A 268 -2.61 -2.76 -11.58
CA THR A 268 -3.52 -2.61 -10.44
C THR A 268 -4.63 -3.66 -10.46
N ALA A 269 -5.22 -3.92 -9.29
CA ALA A 269 -6.38 -4.83 -9.21
C ALA A 269 -7.64 -4.21 -9.84
N ASP A 270 -7.76 -2.88 -9.78
CA ASP A 270 -8.93 -2.13 -10.23
C ASP A 270 -9.09 -2.13 -11.76
N ASP A 271 -8.00 -2.34 -12.50
CA ASP A 271 -8.04 -2.43 -13.96
C ASP A 271 -8.77 -3.69 -14.47
N GLY A 272 -9.07 -4.64 -13.59
CA GLY A 272 -9.73 -5.90 -13.94
C GLY A 272 -8.77 -6.96 -14.51
N PRO A 273 -9.26 -8.22 -14.71
CA PRO A 273 -8.38 -9.37 -14.99
C PRO A 273 -7.65 -9.28 -16.33
N ALA A 274 -8.34 -8.88 -17.42
CA ALA A 274 -7.75 -8.87 -18.76
C ALA A 274 -6.71 -7.76 -18.95
N PRO A 275 -6.98 -6.48 -18.62
CA PRO A 275 -5.98 -5.42 -18.67
C PRO A 275 -4.79 -5.71 -17.77
N ARG A 276 -5.02 -6.20 -16.55
CA ARG A 276 -3.96 -6.55 -15.61
C ARG A 276 -3.04 -7.65 -16.16
N TYR A 277 -3.61 -8.71 -16.73
CA TYR A 277 -2.80 -9.78 -17.32
C TYR A 277 -2.05 -9.34 -18.57
N ARG A 278 -2.65 -8.44 -19.39
CA ARG A 278 -1.98 -7.84 -20.56
C ARG A 278 -0.79 -6.98 -20.14
N ALA A 279 -0.94 -6.15 -19.11
CA ALA A 279 0.14 -5.35 -18.56
C ALA A 279 1.29 -6.23 -18.04
N TYR A 280 0.95 -7.32 -17.33
CA TYR A 280 1.91 -8.30 -16.85
C TYR A 280 2.69 -8.95 -18.00
N LEU A 281 2.00 -9.39 -19.07
CA LEU A 281 2.64 -9.99 -20.24
C LEU A 281 3.48 -8.97 -21.02
N ALA A 282 3.06 -7.71 -21.10
CA ALA A 282 3.84 -6.67 -21.75
C ALA A 282 5.19 -6.43 -21.03
N ALA A 283 5.19 -6.41 -19.71
CA ALA A 283 6.42 -6.33 -18.92
C ALA A 283 7.27 -7.61 -19.06
N LEU A 284 6.64 -8.79 -18.95
CA LEU A 284 7.31 -10.09 -19.09
C LEU A 284 8.04 -10.25 -20.41
N ARG A 285 7.42 -9.82 -21.50
CA ARG A 285 7.94 -9.92 -22.87
C ARG A 285 8.93 -8.80 -23.22
N GLY A 286 9.17 -7.86 -22.28
CA GLY A 286 10.05 -6.71 -22.49
C GLY A 286 9.48 -5.68 -23.46
N HIS A 287 8.16 -5.66 -23.68
CA HIS A 287 7.50 -4.65 -24.50
C HIS A 287 7.31 -3.33 -23.75
N ALA A 288 7.17 -3.38 -22.41
CA ALA A 288 7.12 -2.20 -21.55
C ALA A 288 8.34 -2.20 -20.63
N ASP A 289 9.02 -1.06 -20.53
CA ASP A 289 10.21 -0.89 -19.71
C ASP A 289 9.87 -0.52 -18.26
N VAL A 290 8.69 0.06 -18.05
CA VAL A 290 8.29 0.59 -16.75
C VAL A 290 6.97 -0.03 -16.29
N VAL A 291 6.92 -0.46 -15.03
CA VAL A 291 5.68 -0.89 -14.37
C VAL A 291 5.36 0.06 -13.24
N VAL A 292 4.15 0.61 -13.24
CA VAL A 292 3.60 1.39 -12.13
C VAL A 292 2.40 0.63 -11.55
N GLY A 293 2.41 0.38 -10.24
CA GLY A 293 1.28 -0.35 -9.68
C GLY A 293 1.21 -0.30 -8.16
N THR A 294 0.26 -1.05 -7.63
CA THR A 294 0.08 -1.24 -6.20
C THR A 294 0.83 -2.49 -5.72
N ARG A 295 0.69 -2.84 -4.47
CA ARG A 295 1.42 -3.92 -3.78
C ARG A 295 1.80 -5.15 -4.63
N ALA A 296 0.84 -5.71 -5.37
CA ALA A 296 1.09 -6.88 -6.20
C ALA A 296 2.12 -6.64 -7.34
N ALA A 297 2.31 -5.40 -7.75
CA ALA A 297 3.30 -5.04 -8.76
C ALA A 297 4.74 -5.24 -8.29
N ALA A 298 5.00 -5.35 -6.98
CA ALA A 298 6.33 -5.60 -6.44
C ALA A 298 7.03 -6.83 -7.05
N PHE A 299 6.26 -7.78 -7.58
CA PHE A 299 6.76 -8.99 -8.25
C PHE A 299 6.74 -8.91 -9.78
N ALA A 300 6.40 -7.78 -10.38
CA ALA A 300 6.28 -7.66 -11.83
C ALA A 300 7.61 -8.01 -12.55
N PRO A 301 7.58 -8.79 -13.64
CA PRO A 301 8.77 -9.26 -14.34
C PRO A 301 9.33 -8.19 -15.30
N VAL A 302 9.87 -7.10 -14.75
CA VAL A 302 10.47 -6.01 -15.54
C VAL A 302 11.79 -6.50 -16.15
N ALA A 303 11.90 -6.42 -17.46
CA ALA A 303 13.13 -6.75 -18.15
C ALA A 303 14.24 -5.73 -17.81
N ARG A 304 15.45 -6.23 -17.56
CA ARG A 304 16.63 -5.39 -17.23
C ARG A 304 16.32 -4.37 -16.12
N LEU A 305 15.71 -4.82 -15.02
CA LEU A 305 15.33 -3.95 -13.91
C LEU A 305 16.52 -3.12 -13.42
N GLY A 306 16.38 -1.80 -13.41
CA GLY A 306 17.39 -0.83 -12.99
C GLY A 306 17.01 0.02 -11.82
N LEU A 307 15.69 0.17 -11.55
CA LEU A 307 15.20 0.97 -10.44
C LEU A 307 13.94 0.35 -9.84
N VAL A 308 13.91 0.25 -8.52
CA VAL A 308 12.70 -0.02 -7.75
C VAL A 308 12.36 1.16 -6.85
N VAL A 309 11.10 1.56 -6.84
CA VAL A 309 10.59 2.70 -6.05
C VAL A 309 9.47 2.23 -5.14
N CYS A 310 9.54 2.58 -3.86
CA CYS A 310 8.46 2.47 -2.89
C CYS A 310 8.08 3.88 -2.43
N TRP A 311 6.88 4.33 -2.75
CA TRP A 311 6.36 5.58 -2.24
C TRP A 311 5.52 5.35 -0.99
N ASP A 312 5.76 6.16 0.05
CA ASP A 312 5.05 6.14 1.34
C ASP A 312 5.02 4.73 1.98
N ASP A 313 6.21 4.18 2.19
CA ASP A 313 6.42 2.81 2.71
C ASP A 313 5.77 2.54 4.08
N GLY A 314 5.35 3.57 4.79
CA GLY A 314 4.58 3.46 6.03
C GLY A 314 3.07 3.23 5.82
N ASP A 315 2.56 3.24 4.59
CA ASP A 315 1.14 2.99 4.36
C ASP A 315 0.77 1.51 4.53
N ASP A 316 -0.31 1.24 5.26
CA ASP A 316 -0.81 -0.12 5.53
C ASP A 316 -1.09 -0.92 4.25
N LEU A 317 -1.39 -0.24 3.14
CA LEU A 317 -1.65 -0.88 1.85
C LEU A 317 -0.42 -1.59 1.26
N HIS A 318 0.78 -1.29 1.74
CA HIS A 318 2.00 -2.02 1.36
C HIS A 318 2.16 -3.36 2.07
N SER A 319 1.41 -3.62 3.14
CA SER A 319 1.41 -4.90 3.83
C SER A 319 0.44 -5.87 3.15
N GLU A 320 0.90 -7.06 2.78
CA GLU A 320 0.04 -8.11 2.21
C GLU A 320 -0.80 -8.75 3.32
N PRO A 321 -2.14 -8.81 3.20
CA PRO A 321 -3.00 -9.43 4.22
C PRO A 321 -3.06 -10.96 4.13
N ARG A 322 -2.39 -11.59 3.16
CA ARG A 322 -2.34 -13.05 2.97
C ARG A 322 -0.96 -13.58 3.27
N SER A 323 -0.89 -14.84 3.73
CA SER A 323 0.38 -15.53 3.93
C SER A 323 1.27 -15.42 2.69
N PRO A 324 2.57 -15.19 2.89
CA PRO A 324 3.33 -15.03 4.12
C PRO A 324 3.42 -13.58 4.64
N TYR A 325 2.48 -12.70 4.28
CA TYR A 325 2.36 -11.31 4.75
C TYR A 325 3.55 -10.39 4.39
N PRO A 326 4.11 -10.46 3.20
CA PRO A 326 5.26 -9.64 2.85
C PRO A 326 4.90 -8.16 2.77
N HIS A 327 5.86 -7.32 3.14
CA HIS A 327 5.78 -5.88 2.97
C HIS A 327 6.52 -5.44 1.70
N VAL A 328 5.95 -4.53 0.92
CA VAL A 328 6.51 -4.05 -0.36
C VAL A 328 7.95 -3.61 -0.23
N ARG A 329 8.28 -2.75 0.74
CA ARG A 329 9.66 -2.29 0.96
C ARG A 329 10.65 -3.45 1.04
N GLU A 330 10.32 -4.50 1.80
CA GLU A 330 11.19 -5.66 1.97
C GLU A 330 11.35 -6.47 0.67
N VAL A 331 10.25 -6.63 -0.08
CA VAL A 331 10.30 -7.29 -1.40
C VAL A 331 11.19 -6.49 -2.35
N LEU A 332 11.06 -5.16 -2.38
CA LEU A 332 11.87 -4.31 -3.26
C LEU A 332 13.34 -4.23 -2.82
N MET A 333 13.63 -4.36 -1.52
CA MET A 333 15.01 -4.50 -1.02
C MET A 333 15.66 -5.79 -1.52
N LEU A 334 14.94 -6.91 -1.45
CA LEU A 334 15.41 -8.19 -1.99
C LEU A 334 15.64 -8.08 -3.50
N ARG A 335 14.73 -7.45 -4.25
CA ARG A 335 14.91 -7.21 -5.68
C ARG A 335 16.14 -6.37 -6.00
N SER A 336 16.31 -5.25 -5.29
CA SER A 336 17.50 -4.40 -5.44
C SER A 336 18.80 -5.18 -5.24
N ALA A 337 18.82 -6.10 -4.28
CA ALA A 337 20.00 -6.92 -3.99
C ALA A 337 20.22 -8.03 -5.02
N HIS A 338 19.16 -8.72 -5.46
CA HIS A 338 19.26 -9.87 -6.37
C HIS A 338 19.45 -9.47 -7.84
N GLU A 339 18.85 -8.35 -8.25
CA GLU A 339 18.84 -7.91 -9.65
C GLU A 339 19.79 -6.71 -9.91
N ASP A 340 20.60 -6.34 -8.90
CA ASP A 340 21.49 -5.16 -8.94
C ASP A 340 20.77 -3.90 -9.42
N ALA A 341 19.58 -3.65 -8.86
CA ALA A 341 18.75 -2.51 -9.19
C ALA A 341 18.92 -1.39 -8.14
N ALA A 342 18.85 -0.15 -8.58
CA ALA A 342 18.74 1.01 -7.69
C ALA A 342 17.50 0.89 -6.82
N PHE A 343 17.58 1.44 -5.61
CA PHE A 343 16.49 1.43 -4.65
C PHE A 343 16.15 2.86 -4.22
N LEU A 344 14.88 3.22 -4.30
CA LEU A 344 14.35 4.47 -3.77
C LEU A 344 13.15 4.19 -2.88
N VAL A 345 13.27 4.47 -1.60
CA VAL A 345 12.11 4.65 -0.73
C VAL A 345 11.93 6.13 -0.46
N ALA A 346 10.75 6.65 -0.69
CA ALA A 346 10.44 8.07 -0.57
C ALA A 346 9.09 8.28 0.12
N ALA A 347 9.02 9.23 1.04
CA ALA A 347 7.79 9.61 1.73
C ALA A 347 7.91 11.03 2.30
N HIS A 348 6.80 11.65 2.67
CA HIS A 348 6.81 12.86 3.48
C HIS A 348 7.19 12.57 4.94
N GLY A 349 6.80 11.38 5.44
CA GLY A 349 7.22 10.84 6.73
C GLY A 349 8.56 10.08 6.64
N ARG A 350 8.96 9.46 7.73
CA ARG A 350 10.09 8.55 7.80
C ARG A 350 9.69 7.36 8.67
N THR A 351 9.72 6.16 8.12
CA THR A 351 9.50 4.93 8.89
C THR A 351 10.77 4.55 9.65
N VAL A 352 10.61 3.83 10.74
CA VAL A 352 11.74 3.30 11.52
C VAL A 352 12.62 2.40 10.66
N GLU A 353 12.01 1.61 9.78
CA GLU A 353 12.74 0.75 8.85
C GLU A 353 13.51 1.54 7.79
N ALA A 354 12.91 2.58 7.21
CA ALA A 354 13.62 3.45 6.27
C ALA A 354 14.80 4.16 6.96
N GLN A 355 14.63 4.57 8.23
CA GLN A 355 15.71 5.14 9.04
C GLN A 355 16.81 4.12 9.29
N ALA A 356 16.47 2.88 9.63
CA ALA A 356 17.44 1.80 9.83
C ALA A 356 18.28 1.51 8.57
N LEU A 357 17.72 1.66 7.36
CA LEU A 357 18.48 1.54 6.12
C LEU A 357 19.55 2.63 5.98
N VAL A 358 19.27 3.83 6.45
CA VAL A 358 20.25 4.94 6.46
C VAL A 358 21.32 4.69 7.51
N GLU A 359 20.94 4.34 8.74
CA GLU A 359 21.86 4.12 9.85
C GLU A 359 22.79 2.94 9.64
N SER A 360 22.28 1.86 9.02
CA SER A 360 23.12 0.72 8.62
C SER A 360 24.06 1.01 7.44
N GLY A 361 23.89 2.15 6.77
CA GLY A 361 24.65 2.50 5.56
C GLY A 361 24.23 1.72 4.31
N TRP A 362 23.13 0.95 4.37
CA TRP A 362 22.61 0.20 3.22
C TRP A 362 22.05 1.12 2.12
N ALA A 363 21.46 2.25 2.53
CA ALA A 363 21.00 3.30 1.64
C ALA A 363 21.55 4.67 2.08
N ARG A 364 21.61 5.62 1.14
CA ARG A 364 22.01 6.99 1.43
C ARG A 364 20.79 7.87 1.68
N GLU A 365 20.89 8.77 2.63
CA GLU A 365 19.86 9.77 2.84
C GLU A 365 19.87 10.81 1.71
N VAL A 366 18.68 11.12 1.18
CA VAL A 366 18.41 12.22 0.24
C VAL A 366 17.41 13.16 0.90
N ALA A 367 17.90 14.23 1.48
CA ALA A 367 17.12 15.19 2.24
C ALA A 367 17.51 16.64 1.90
N ALA A 368 16.58 17.55 2.05
CA ALA A 368 16.85 18.98 1.89
C ALA A 368 17.49 19.57 3.16
N ASP A 369 18.19 20.69 3.01
CA ASP A 369 18.66 21.42 4.17
C ASP A 369 17.52 22.17 4.89
N ARG A 370 17.79 22.60 6.12
CA ARG A 370 16.79 23.26 6.98
C ARG A 370 16.25 24.57 6.42
N ALA A 371 17.03 25.30 5.62
CA ALA A 371 16.57 26.55 4.99
C ALA A 371 15.53 26.22 3.89
N THR A 372 15.84 25.27 3.04
CA THR A 372 14.92 24.75 2.01
C THR A 372 13.64 24.17 2.62
N VAL A 373 13.76 23.37 3.69
CA VAL A 373 12.59 22.83 4.41
C VAL A 373 11.69 23.97 4.90
N ARG A 374 12.25 25.01 5.54
CA ARG A 374 11.46 26.15 6.04
C ARG A 374 10.77 26.95 4.95
N ALA A 375 11.40 27.11 3.81
CA ALA A 375 10.81 27.85 2.68
C ALA A 375 9.66 27.07 2.03
N ARG A 376 9.81 25.76 1.89
CA ARG A 376 8.85 24.90 1.17
C ARG A 376 7.73 24.34 2.03
N ALA A 377 7.98 24.02 3.28
CA ALA A 377 6.96 23.52 4.19
C ALA A 377 6.00 24.64 4.61
N PRO A 378 4.70 24.35 4.81
CA PRO A 378 3.79 25.31 5.41
C PRO A 378 4.18 25.62 6.85
N ARG A 379 3.74 26.78 7.36
CA ARG A 379 3.91 27.09 8.78
C ARG A 379 3.00 26.20 9.62
N VAL A 380 3.58 25.35 10.45
CA VAL A 380 2.82 24.46 11.33
C VAL A 380 2.77 25.03 12.76
N ARG A 381 1.58 25.02 13.35
CA ARG A 381 1.32 25.34 14.76
C ARG A 381 0.47 24.24 15.39
N ALA A 382 0.81 23.81 16.58
CA ALA A 382 0.00 22.89 17.38
C ALA A 382 -0.71 23.68 18.50
N LEU A 383 -2.02 23.48 18.62
CA LEU A 383 -2.80 24.00 19.76
C LEU A 383 -2.78 22.98 20.89
N THR A 384 -2.33 23.42 22.03
CA THR A 384 -2.30 22.62 23.25
C THR A 384 -3.64 22.63 23.98
N SER A 385 -3.88 21.66 24.88
CA SER A 385 -5.04 21.64 25.77
C SER A 385 -5.12 22.88 26.64
N VAL A 386 -3.98 23.45 27.02
CA VAL A 386 -3.92 24.69 27.83
C VAL A 386 -4.45 25.88 27.04
N GLU A 387 -4.07 26.03 25.76
CA GLU A 387 -4.60 27.08 24.89
C GLU A 387 -6.10 26.89 24.65
N LEU A 388 -6.53 25.65 24.39
CA LEU A 388 -7.94 25.31 24.22
C LEU A 388 -8.75 25.58 25.50
N ALA A 389 -8.23 25.27 26.68
CA ALA A 389 -8.90 25.53 27.94
C ALA A 389 -9.13 27.02 28.20
N ARG A 390 -8.25 27.89 27.72
CA ARG A 390 -8.40 29.36 27.82
C ARG A 390 -9.55 29.92 26.98
N GLU A 391 -9.99 29.20 25.95
CA GLU A 391 -11.16 29.59 25.14
C GLU A 391 -12.50 29.35 25.86
N GLY A 392 -12.48 28.71 27.04
CA GLY A 392 -13.71 28.47 27.84
C GLY A 392 -14.73 27.59 27.10
N PRO A 393 -16.04 27.95 27.12
CA PRO A 393 -17.09 27.16 26.46
C PRO A 393 -16.86 26.98 24.93
N ALA A 394 -16.22 27.96 24.28
CA ALA A 394 -15.92 27.87 22.83
C ALA A 394 -14.97 26.72 22.48
N ALA A 395 -14.10 26.32 23.43
CA ALA A 395 -13.31 25.10 23.29
C ALA A 395 -14.16 23.83 23.13
N ALA A 396 -15.45 23.89 23.50
CA ALA A 396 -16.39 22.78 23.29
C ALA A 396 -16.83 22.59 21.84
N ALA A 397 -16.65 23.59 20.98
CA ALA A 397 -16.97 23.47 19.56
C ALA A 397 -16.04 22.45 18.86
N ARG A 398 -16.51 21.83 17.78
CA ARG A 398 -15.72 20.91 16.95
C ARG A 398 -14.50 21.60 16.36
N LEU A 399 -14.67 22.88 16.02
CA LEU A 399 -13.63 23.77 15.55
C LEU A 399 -13.41 24.84 16.64
N PRO A 400 -12.32 24.79 17.42
CA PRO A 400 -12.00 25.81 18.42
C PRO A 400 -11.85 27.20 17.78
N GLY A 401 -11.98 28.25 18.57
CA GLY A 401 -11.99 29.64 18.08
C GLY A 401 -10.77 30.01 17.25
N GLU A 402 -9.57 29.56 17.64
CA GLU A 402 -8.36 29.78 16.85
C GLU A 402 -8.43 29.03 15.50
N ALA A 403 -8.90 27.80 15.49
CA ALA A 403 -9.07 27.02 14.26
C ALA A 403 -10.14 27.65 13.36
N TRP A 404 -11.22 28.16 13.94
CA TRP A 404 -12.25 28.88 13.20
C TRP A 404 -11.67 30.15 12.53
N ARG A 405 -10.86 30.93 13.23
CA ARG A 405 -10.21 32.12 12.67
C ARG A 405 -9.29 31.78 11.51
N VAL A 406 -8.44 30.75 11.67
CA VAL A 406 -7.56 30.29 10.59
C VAL A 406 -8.37 29.89 9.36
N VAL A 407 -9.43 29.11 9.53
CA VAL A 407 -10.31 28.70 8.43
C VAL A 407 -10.94 29.91 7.76
N HIS A 408 -11.56 30.81 8.54
CA HIS A 408 -12.24 32.00 8.05
C HIS A 408 -11.31 32.89 7.20
N ASP A 409 -10.12 33.19 7.72
CA ASP A 409 -9.18 34.08 7.07
C ASP A 409 -8.59 33.47 5.79
N ARG A 410 -8.34 32.16 5.80
CA ARG A 410 -7.72 31.45 4.67
C ARG A 410 -8.69 31.06 3.57
N LEU A 411 -9.98 30.94 3.86
CA LEU A 411 -11.01 30.69 2.83
C LEU A 411 -11.07 31.80 1.77
N THR A 412 -10.68 33.01 2.08
CA THR A 412 -10.59 34.11 1.10
C THR A 412 -9.48 33.90 0.07
N GLN A 413 -8.52 33.04 0.37
CA GLN A 413 -7.32 32.81 -0.46
C GLN A 413 -7.36 31.49 -1.23
N GLY A 414 -8.31 30.60 -0.93
CA GLY A 414 -8.46 29.31 -1.60
C GLY A 414 -9.12 28.25 -0.71
N PRO A 415 -9.10 26.99 -1.13
CA PRO A 415 -9.67 25.91 -0.35
C PRO A 415 -8.89 25.64 0.94
N VAL A 416 -9.61 25.21 1.98
CA VAL A 416 -9.05 24.85 3.29
C VAL A 416 -9.37 23.37 3.56
N LEU A 417 -8.34 22.60 3.89
CA LEU A 417 -8.45 21.19 4.24
C LEU A 417 -8.75 21.04 5.74
N VAL A 418 -9.70 20.20 6.07
CA VAL A 418 -10.00 19.78 7.45
C VAL A 418 -9.86 18.26 7.52
N GLN A 419 -8.73 17.79 8.07
CA GLN A 419 -8.52 16.36 8.28
C GLN A 419 -9.21 15.93 9.57
N VAL A 420 -10.00 14.85 9.49
CA VAL A 420 -10.73 14.27 10.62
C VAL A 420 -10.40 12.79 10.77
N ALA A 421 -10.29 12.30 12.00
CA ALA A 421 -10.00 10.89 12.23
C ALA A 421 -11.03 9.97 11.55
N ARG A 422 -10.61 8.79 11.07
CA ARG A 422 -11.51 7.78 10.48
C ARG A 422 -12.57 7.36 11.51
N SER A 423 -13.84 7.39 11.13
CA SER A 423 -14.92 6.80 11.93
C SER A 423 -14.79 5.28 11.93
N GLY A 424 -14.56 4.67 13.07
CA GLY A 424 -14.40 3.21 13.21
C GLY A 424 -13.22 2.79 14.08
N TYR A 425 -12.32 3.69 14.40
CA TYR A 425 -11.38 3.50 15.51
C TYR A 425 -12.16 3.49 16.83
N LEU A 426 -11.76 2.61 17.75
CA LEU A 426 -12.37 2.43 19.07
C LEU A 426 -12.70 3.78 19.71
N PRO A 427 -13.83 3.92 20.41
CA PRO A 427 -14.24 5.19 20.98
C PRO A 427 -13.28 5.57 22.10
N VAL A 428 -12.19 6.26 21.75
CA VAL A 428 -11.31 6.89 22.74
C VAL A 428 -12.17 7.79 23.60
N VAL A 429 -12.05 7.65 24.91
CA VAL A 429 -12.76 8.49 25.86
C VAL A 429 -11.87 9.60 26.37
N ALA A 430 -12.45 10.77 26.54
CA ALA A 430 -11.78 11.96 27.05
C ALA A 430 -12.55 12.54 28.23
N CYS A 431 -11.90 13.38 29.00
CA CYS A 431 -12.54 14.15 30.06
C CYS A 431 -13.70 14.99 29.50
N GLY A 432 -14.86 14.92 30.14
CA GLY A 432 -16.02 15.69 29.77
C GLY A 432 -15.82 17.22 29.89
N ARG A 433 -14.83 17.66 30.68
CA ARG A 433 -14.57 19.08 30.98
C ARG A 433 -13.39 19.65 30.17
N CYS A 434 -12.17 19.13 30.37
CA CYS A 434 -10.96 19.67 29.75
C CYS A 434 -10.57 18.94 28.45
N ARG A 435 -11.25 17.84 28.11
CA ARG A 435 -11.02 17.00 26.90
C ARG A 435 -9.69 16.26 26.87
N ALA A 436 -8.86 16.34 27.89
CA ALA A 436 -7.68 15.51 28.01
C ALA A 436 -8.09 14.05 27.84
N ILE A 437 -7.31 13.28 27.07
CA ILE A 437 -7.56 11.86 26.83
C ILE A 437 -7.56 11.12 28.15
N ALA A 438 -8.57 10.30 28.36
CA ALA A 438 -8.68 9.48 29.56
C ALA A 438 -7.64 8.37 29.53
N ARG A 439 -6.79 8.35 30.53
CA ARG A 439 -5.73 7.36 30.68
C ARG A 439 -5.96 6.46 31.87
N CYS A 440 -5.48 5.24 31.78
CA CYS A 440 -5.50 4.27 32.87
C CYS A 440 -4.61 4.76 34.02
N GLY A 441 -5.14 4.71 35.25
CA GLY A 441 -4.37 5.09 36.43
C GLY A 441 -3.22 4.13 36.78
N SER A 442 -3.14 2.96 36.12
CA SER A 442 -2.12 1.94 36.42
C SER A 442 -1.02 1.86 35.37
N CYS A 443 -1.33 1.91 34.07
CA CYS A 443 -0.35 1.75 32.99
C CYS A 443 -0.33 2.93 32.03
N HIS A 444 -1.14 3.97 32.27
CA HIS A 444 -1.31 5.15 31.44
C HIS A 444 -1.78 4.86 29.99
N GLY A 445 -2.22 3.62 29.70
CA GLY A 445 -2.83 3.25 28.42
C GLY A 445 -4.16 3.96 28.20
N SER A 446 -4.60 4.03 26.95
CA SER A 446 -5.88 4.63 26.57
C SER A 446 -7.05 3.86 27.16
N LEU A 447 -8.08 4.59 27.59
CA LEU A 447 -9.33 4.00 28.02
C LEU A 447 -10.32 3.98 26.86
N ALA A 448 -11.07 2.89 26.72
CA ALA A 448 -12.16 2.73 25.77
C ALA A 448 -13.48 2.41 26.46
N LEU A 449 -14.59 2.71 25.80
CA LEU A 449 -15.94 2.35 26.22
C LEU A 449 -16.55 1.42 25.17
N GLU A 450 -16.92 0.21 25.54
CA GLU A 450 -17.66 -0.70 24.64
C GLU A 450 -19.08 -0.22 24.37
N SER A 451 -19.68 0.48 25.34
CA SER A 451 -21.01 1.09 25.20
C SER A 451 -21.08 2.43 25.94
N ALA A 452 -22.05 3.27 25.58
CA ALA A 452 -22.24 4.60 26.19
C ALA A 452 -22.48 4.57 27.71
N ALA A 453 -22.96 3.47 28.25
CA ALA A 453 -23.21 3.24 29.68
C ALA A 453 -22.19 2.28 30.33
N GLY A 454 -21.19 1.83 29.57
CA GLY A 454 -20.18 0.88 30.05
C GLY A 454 -19.16 1.51 31.01
N VAL A 455 -18.49 0.66 31.80
CA VAL A 455 -17.33 1.08 32.58
C VAL A 455 -16.13 1.16 31.62
N PRO A 456 -15.37 2.26 31.64
CA PRO A 456 -14.18 2.36 30.78
C PRO A 456 -13.18 1.26 31.10
N GLN A 457 -12.63 0.64 30.09
CA GLN A 457 -11.61 -0.38 30.18
C GLN A 457 -10.31 0.08 29.53
N CYS A 458 -9.19 -0.24 30.15
CA CYS A 458 -7.88 0.04 29.55
C CYS A 458 -7.59 -0.94 28.42
N GLU A 459 -7.27 -0.41 27.26
CA GLU A 459 -6.96 -1.21 26.08
C GLU A 459 -5.59 -1.91 26.18
N TRP A 460 -4.69 -1.45 27.06
CA TRP A 460 -3.37 -2.07 27.23
C TRP A 460 -3.37 -3.18 28.27
N CYS A 461 -3.87 -2.89 29.47
CA CYS A 461 -3.80 -3.84 30.58
C CYS A 461 -5.13 -4.49 30.94
N GLY A 462 -6.22 -4.19 30.25
CA GLY A 462 -7.55 -4.74 30.46
C GLY A 462 -8.26 -4.27 31.76
N ARG A 463 -7.63 -3.42 32.58
CA ARG A 463 -8.21 -2.97 33.85
C ARG A 463 -9.43 -2.08 33.63
N LEU A 464 -10.50 -2.35 34.37
CA LEU A 464 -11.66 -1.47 34.44
C LEU A 464 -11.33 -0.19 35.23
N ALA A 465 -11.67 0.96 34.67
CA ALA A 465 -11.43 2.27 35.28
C ALA A 465 -12.67 2.77 36.06
N THR A 466 -13.11 1.98 37.04
CA THR A 466 -14.18 2.38 37.95
C THR A 466 -13.74 3.58 38.79
N GLY A 467 -14.57 4.64 38.83
CA GLY A 467 -14.24 5.85 39.58
C GLY A 467 -13.13 6.69 38.98
N TRP A 468 -12.90 6.60 37.66
CA TRP A 468 -11.91 7.41 36.96
C TRP A 468 -12.07 8.91 37.22
N ARG A 469 -10.96 9.59 37.41
CA ARG A 469 -10.86 11.05 37.50
C ARG A 469 -9.78 11.56 36.56
N CYS A 470 -10.05 12.71 35.94
CA CYS A 470 -9.12 13.36 35.04
C CYS A 470 -7.84 13.79 35.80
N GLY A 471 -6.67 13.37 35.32
CA GLY A 471 -5.40 13.78 35.90
C GLY A 471 -5.13 15.28 35.77
N GLU A 472 -5.71 15.95 34.76
CA GLU A 472 -5.49 17.36 34.48
C GLU A 472 -6.42 18.31 35.28
N CYS A 473 -7.71 17.95 35.44
CA CYS A 473 -8.69 18.85 36.03
C CYS A 473 -9.56 18.23 37.14
N GLY A 474 -9.32 16.98 37.52
CA GLY A 474 -10.05 16.26 38.58
C GLY A 474 -11.49 15.87 38.26
N PHE A 475 -12.01 16.22 37.08
CA PHE A 475 -13.40 15.97 36.71
C PHE A 475 -13.66 14.47 36.49
N ALA A 476 -14.81 13.95 36.94
CA ALA A 476 -15.08 12.53 36.99
C ALA A 476 -15.91 11.98 35.79
N SER A 477 -16.45 12.87 34.96
CA SER A 477 -17.26 12.43 33.81
C SER A 477 -16.44 12.27 32.56
N LEU A 478 -16.68 11.18 31.83
CA LEU A 478 -16.10 10.88 30.55
C LEU A 478 -17.07 11.23 29.41
N ARG A 479 -16.49 11.61 28.29
CA ARG A 479 -17.22 11.73 27.02
C ARG A 479 -16.58 10.82 25.98
N SER A 480 -17.40 10.17 25.17
CA SER A 480 -16.91 9.47 23.99
C SER A 480 -16.50 10.48 22.93
N VAL A 481 -15.29 10.35 22.41
CA VAL A 481 -14.84 11.11 21.25
C VAL A 481 -15.26 10.34 20.00
N ARG A 482 -16.55 10.35 19.70
CA ARG A 482 -17.07 9.86 18.41
C ARG A 482 -16.95 10.98 17.40
N VAL A 483 -16.05 10.85 16.46
CA VAL A 483 -15.86 11.83 15.40
C VAL A 483 -16.16 11.15 14.07
N GLY A 484 -17.24 11.58 13.42
CA GLY A 484 -17.55 11.22 12.04
C GLY A 484 -17.26 12.40 11.11
N SER A 485 -16.70 12.14 9.93
CA SER A 485 -16.48 13.15 8.89
C SER A 485 -17.78 13.83 8.45
N SER A 486 -18.87 13.09 8.33
CA SER A 486 -20.21 13.63 7.97
C SER A 486 -20.70 14.67 8.97
N ARG A 487 -20.64 14.36 10.26
CA ARG A 487 -21.07 15.32 11.30
C ARG A 487 -20.18 16.56 11.32
N THR A 488 -18.87 16.39 11.12
CA THR A 488 -17.96 17.54 11.01
C THR A 488 -18.30 18.40 9.80
N ALA A 489 -18.60 17.80 8.64
CA ALA A 489 -19.01 18.53 7.45
C ALA A 489 -20.30 19.33 7.67
N GLU A 490 -21.31 18.74 8.33
CA GLU A 490 -22.56 19.44 8.68
C GLU A 490 -22.31 20.61 9.64
N GLU A 491 -21.50 20.42 10.68
CA GLU A 491 -21.16 21.47 11.66
C GLU A 491 -20.39 22.61 10.98
N LEU A 492 -19.46 22.31 10.06
CA LEU A 492 -18.75 23.30 9.29
C LEU A 492 -19.65 24.04 8.30
N GLY A 493 -20.59 23.35 7.62
CA GLY A 493 -21.55 23.99 6.75
C GLY A 493 -22.42 25.03 7.48
N ARG A 494 -22.77 24.75 8.74
CA ARG A 494 -23.49 25.72 9.60
C ARG A 494 -22.61 26.86 10.08
N ALA A 495 -21.34 26.58 10.35
CA ALA A 495 -20.41 27.60 10.87
C ALA A 495 -19.91 28.56 9.76
N PHE A 496 -19.98 28.17 8.49
CA PHE A 496 -19.53 28.96 7.34
C PHE A 496 -20.62 29.03 6.26
N PRO A 497 -21.68 29.80 6.48
CA PRO A 497 -22.81 29.94 5.53
C PRO A 497 -22.32 30.47 4.17
N GLY A 498 -22.79 29.86 3.08
CA GLY A 498 -22.44 30.27 1.73
C GLY A 498 -21.11 29.69 1.21
N ILE A 499 -20.34 28.95 2.03
CA ILE A 499 -19.12 28.25 1.61
C ILE A 499 -19.46 26.81 1.22
N THR A 500 -18.96 26.38 0.07
CA THR A 500 -19.08 24.99 -0.38
C THR A 500 -18.30 24.06 0.55
N VAL A 501 -18.97 23.04 1.11
CA VAL A 501 -18.33 21.97 1.89
C VAL A 501 -18.27 20.71 1.03
N ARG A 502 -17.07 20.15 0.85
CA ARG A 502 -16.83 18.89 0.14
C ARG A 502 -16.33 17.84 1.12
N SER A 503 -16.87 16.64 1.07
CA SER A 503 -16.45 15.51 1.89
C SER A 503 -15.70 14.49 1.04
N SER A 504 -14.56 14.00 1.53
CA SER A 504 -13.77 12.96 0.88
C SER A 504 -13.42 11.84 1.87
N GLY A 505 -13.79 10.63 1.54
CA GLY A 505 -13.55 9.45 2.39
C GLY A 505 -14.34 8.24 1.91
N ALA A 506 -13.99 7.05 2.34
CA ALA A 506 -14.64 5.80 1.90
C ALA A 506 -16.15 5.74 2.19
N ARG A 507 -16.62 6.50 3.18
CA ARG A 507 -18.05 6.58 3.56
C ARG A 507 -18.71 7.92 3.21
N ALA A 508 -17.99 8.81 2.52
CA ALA A 508 -18.57 10.07 2.04
C ALA A 508 -19.51 9.77 0.87
N GLU A 509 -20.56 10.57 0.70
CA GLU A 509 -21.57 10.41 -0.36
C GLU A 509 -20.90 10.42 -1.77
N GLY A 510 -19.89 11.27 -1.98
CA GLY A 510 -19.08 11.32 -3.21
C GLY A 510 -17.88 10.37 -3.22
N GLY A 511 -17.72 9.49 -2.22
CA GLY A 511 -16.55 8.61 -2.08
C GLY A 511 -15.26 9.39 -1.83
N VAL A 512 -14.15 8.84 -2.31
CA VAL A 512 -12.82 9.49 -2.23
C VAL A 512 -12.60 10.34 -3.47
N LEU A 513 -12.48 11.65 -3.27
CA LEU A 513 -12.24 12.62 -4.34
C LEU A 513 -10.76 12.57 -4.76
N ALA A 514 -10.48 12.63 -6.07
CA ALA A 514 -9.12 12.71 -6.59
C ALA A 514 -8.56 14.14 -6.47
N SER A 515 -9.36 15.15 -6.79
CA SER A 515 -8.95 16.55 -6.78
C SER A 515 -10.10 17.48 -6.40
N VAL A 516 -9.75 18.71 -6.05
CA VAL A 516 -10.68 19.82 -5.83
C VAL A 516 -10.22 21.06 -6.57
N PRO A 517 -11.15 21.96 -6.99
CA PRO A 517 -10.80 23.24 -7.57
C PRO A 517 -10.02 24.13 -6.61
N ASP A 518 -9.27 25.10 -7.17
CA ASP A 518 -8.51 26.11 -6.41
C ASP A 518 -9.40 27.21 -5.80
N THR A 519 -10.73 27.13 -5.97
CA THR A 519 -11.69 28.10 -5.45
C THR A 519 -11.95 27.88 -3.96
N PRO A 520 -12.36 28.94 -3.22
CA PRO A 520 -12.72 28.84 -1.81
C PRO A 520 -13.73 27.72 -1.53
N ALA A 521 -13.34 26.78 -0.70
CA ALA A 521 -14.15 25.64 -0.27
C ALA A 521 -13.58 25.04 1.02
N LEU A 522 -14.44 24.44 1.83
CA LEU A 522 -14.04 23.56 2.92
C LEU A 522 -13.99 22.13 2.43
N VAL A 523 -12.86 21.48 2.62
CA VAL A 523 -12.65 20.08 2.23
C VAL A 523 -12.45 19.25 3.49
N VAL A 524 -13.44 18.44 3.85
CA VAL A 524 -13.38 17.53 5.00
C VAL A 524 -12.93 16.17 4.51
N ALA A 525 -11.77 15.72 4.94
CA ALA A 525 -11.19 14.45 4.50
C ALA A 525 -10.77 13.56 5.66
N THR A 526 -10.86 12.24 5.46
CA THR A 526 -10.25 11.26 6.35
C THR A 526 -8.80 10.99 5.91
N PRO A 527 -7.88 10.61 6.83
CA PRO A 527 -6.49 10.33 6.47
C PRO A 527 -6.35 9.34 5.31
N GLY A 528 -5.56 9.72 4.30
CA GLY A 528 -5.37 8.97 3.06
C GLY A 528 -6.48 9.19 2.02
N ALA A 529 -7.45 10.07 2.28
CA ALA A 529 -8.51 10.43 1.33
C ALA A 529 -8.49 11.92 0.95
N GLU A 530 -7.44 12.64 1.30
CA GLU A 530 -7.29 14.06 0.98
C GLU A 530 -7.17 14.25 -0.53
N PRO A 531 -8.07 15.04 -1.16
CA PRO A 531 -7.96 15.33 -2.58
C PRO A 531 -6.86 16.34 -2.87
N VAL A 532 -6.26 16.26 -4.04
CA VAL A 532 -5.23 17.21 -4.47
C VAL A 532 -5.87 18.52 -4.93
N CYS A 533 -5.28 19.65 -4.54
CA CYS A 533 -5.57 20.97 -5.08
C CYS A 533 -4.38 21.43 -5.92
N ALA A 534 -4.59 21.87 -7.16
CA ALA A 534 -3.50 22.20 -8.08
C ALA A 534 -2.61 23.32 -7.55
N ALA A 535 -3.21 24.42 -7.06
CA ALA A 535 -2.47 25.52 -6.44
C ALA A 535 -2.04 25.26 -4.98
N GLY A 536 -2.41 24.11 -4.39
CA GLY A 536 -2.26 23.79 -2.97
C GLY A 536 -3.33 24.45 -2.09
N TYR A 537 -3.62 23.85 -0.95
CA TYR A 537 -4.55 24.41 0.03
C TYR A 537 -3.99 25.69 0.65
N ALA A 538 -4.88 26.66 0.92
CA ALA A 538 -4.49 27.88 1.65
C ALA A 538 -4.15 27.58 3.12
N ALA A 539 -4.85 26.60 3.73
CA ALA A 539 -4.55 26.08 5.05
C ALA A 539 -5.03 24.64 5.22
N ALA A 540 -4.52 23.97 6.25
CA ALA A 540 -5.09 22.73 6.76
C ALA A 540 -5.31 22.80 8.27
N VAL A 541 -6.41 22.19 8.73
CA VAL A 541 -6.71 21.96 10.15
C VAL A 541 -6.75 20.47 10.38
N LEU A 542 -5.82 19.96 11.18
CA LEU A 542 -5.68 18.55 11.53
C LEU A 542 -6.34 18.36 12.91
N LEU A 543 -7.51 17.78 12.92
CA LEU A 543 -8.31 17.60 14.14
C LEU A 543 -7.93 16.31 14.87
N ASP A 544 -8.25 16.27 16.17
CA ASP A 544 -8.16 15.08 17.01
C ASP A 544 -6.73 14.50 17.12
N ALA A 545 -5.71 15.37 17.20
CA ALA A 545 -4.31 14.95 17.30
C ALA A 545 -4.05 13.95 18.42
N GLY A 546 -4.68 14.16 19.59
CA GLY A 546 -4.57 13.24 20.71
C GLY A 546 -5.12 11.84 20.41
N VAL A 547 -6.23 11.77 19.66
CA VAL A 547 -6.83 10.48 19.27
C VAL A 547 -5.91 9.76 18.27
N ALA A 548 -5.38 10.48 17.30
CA ALA A 548 -4.51 9.93 16.28
C ALA A 548 -3.21 9.35 16.87
N SER A 549 -2.59 10.06 17.84
CA SER A 549 -1.31 9.67 18.43
C SER A 549 -1.41 8.78 19.67
N ALA A 550 -2.62 8.57 20.23
CA ALA A 550 -2.86 7.75 21.42
C ALA A 550 -3.53 6.40 21.13
N SER A 551 -3.61 6.00 19.88
CA SER A 551 -4.10 4.67 19.48
C SER A 551 -3.29 3.57 20.17
N THR A 552 -3.91 2.39 20.39
CA THR A 552 -3.27 1.20 20.95
C THR A 552 -2.28 0.53 20.00
N SER A 553 -2.25 0.95 18.75
CA SER A 553 -1.28 0.47 17.77
C SER A 553 0.14 0.75 18.27
N PHE A 554 1.02 -0.23 18.16
CA PHE A 554 2.43 -0.11 18.51
C PHE A 554 3.13 1.08 17.82
N ARG A 555 2.67 1.45 16.61
CA ARG A 555 3.22 2.53 15.78
C ARG A 555 2.32 3.76 15.68
N ALA A 556 1.41 3.96 16.62
CA ALA A 556 0.44 5.06 16.57
C ALA A 556 1.08 6.44 16.36
N GLY A 557 2.21 6.71 17.01
CA GLY A 557 2.95 7.97 16.87
C GLY A 557 3.53 8.16 15.46
N GLU A 558 4.18 7.13 14.93
CA GLU A 558 4.76 7.12 13.58
C GLU A 558 3.67 7.32 12.51
N GLU A 559 2.58 6.58 12.63
CA GLU A 559 1.43 6.67 11.72
C GLU A 559 0.75 8.04 11.78
N ALA A 560 0.64 8.63 12.96
CA ALA A 560 0.10 9.98 13.12
C ALA A 560 0.96 11.01 12.38
N VAL A 561 2.30 10.98 12.57
CA VAL A 561 3.24 11.87 11.88
C VAL A 561 3.14 11.70 10.36
N ARG A 562 3.16 10.46 9.88
CA ARG A 562 3.04 10.16 8.46
C ARG A 562 1.79 10.80 7.85
N ARG A 563 0.63 10.58 8.46
CA ARG A 563 -0.66 11.12 7.99
C ARG A 563 -0.74 12.62 8.07
N TRP A 564 -0.22 13.22 9.13
CA TRP A 564 -0.19 14.67 9.28
C TRP A 564 0.74 15.34 8.28
N LEU A 565 1.93 14.78 8.04
CA LEU A 565 2.86 15.28 7.02
C LEU A 565 2.29 15.14 5.61
N ALA A 566 1.63 14.02 5.30
CA ALA A 566 0.98 13.81 4.01
C ALA A 566 -0.12 14.86 3.75
N ALA A 567 -0.97 15.15 4.72
CA ALA A 567 -1.98 16.21 4.61
C ALA A 567 -1.35 17.61 4.54
N ALA A 568 -0.34 17.87 5.36
CA ALA A 568 0.36 19.16 5.39
C ALA A 568 1.14 19.43 4.08
N ALA A 569 1.62 18.37 3.40
CA ALA A 569 2.29 18.49 2.11
C ALA A 569 1.38 18.95 0.96
N LEU A 570 0.07 18.90 1.14
CA LEU A 570 -0.91 19.45 0.20
C LEU A 570 -1.13 20.95 0.36
N VAL A 571 -0.61 21.56 1.43
CA VAL A 571 -0.74 22.98 1.72
C VAL A 571 0.39 23.75 1.04
N ARG A 572 0.11 24.95 0.61
CA ARG A 572 1.10 25.89 0.04
C ARG A 572 2.28 26.07 1.01
N GLY A 573 3.46 26.35 0.48
CA GLY A 573 4.64 26.65 1.29
C GLY A 573 4.47 27.90 2.15
N HIS A 574 5.35 28.06 3.14
CA HIS A 574 5.35 29.22 4.05
C HIS A 574 5.39 30.56 3.30
N ASP A 575 6.24 30.68 2.30
CA ASP A 575 6.41 31.92 1.52
C ASP A 575 5.14 32.28 0.71
N ALA A 576 4.30 31.28 0.38
CA ALA A 576 2.98 31.46 -0.23
C ALA A 576 1.84 31.57 0.81
N GLY A 577 2.17 31.78 2.09
CA GLY A 577 1.22 31.98 3.19
C GLY A 577 0.54 30.70 3.70
N GLY A 578 1.00 29.53 3.31
CA GLY A 578 0.43 28.24 3.75
C GLY A 578 0.55 28.02 5.26
N GLN A 579 -0.53 27.56 5.87
CA GLN A 579 -0.61 27.34 7.31
C GLN A 579 -1.26 26.01 7.65
N VAL A 580 -0.68 25.29 8.62
CA VAL A 580 -1.27 24.06 9.17
C VAL A 580 -1.48 24.24 10.66
N LEU A 581 -2.66 23.90 11.13
CA LEU A 581 -3.04 23.93 12.53
C LEU A 581 -3.35 22.51 13.02
N LEU A 582 -2.55 22.01 13.95
CA LEU A 582 -2.81 20.75 14.65
C LEU A 582 -3.64 21.05 15.90
N VAL A 583 -4.78 20.39 16.04
CA VAL A 583 -5.76 20.65 17.13
C VAL A 583 -5.86 19.43 18.04
N GLY A 584 -5.62 19.65 19.32
CA GLY A 584 -5.66 18.66 20.39
C GLY A 584 -4.25 18.27 20.87
N ASP A 585 -4.20 17.60 22.04
CA ASP A 585 -2.94 17.16 22.65
C ASP A 585 -2.41 15.90 21.94
N GLY A 586 -1.66 16.12 20.88
CA GLY A 586 -0.88 15.04 20.28
C GLY A 586 0.30 14.64 21.20
N ALA A 587 0.78 13.40 21.04
CA ALA A 587 2.00 12.97 21.71
C ALA A 587 3.16 13.92 21.38
N PRO A 588 4.04 14.28 22.35
CA PRO A 588 5.06 15.32 22.16
C PRO A 588 6.01 15.07 20.98
N GLY A 589 6.56 13.85 20.84
CA GLY A 589 7.47 13.49 19.75
C GLY A 589 6.82 13.68 18.37
N PRO A 590 5.70 13.00 18.05
CA PRO A 590 4.95 13.19 16.82
C PRO A 590 4.58 14.64 16.53
N THR A 591 4.13 15.41 17.53
CA THR A 591 3.78 16.82 17.37
C THR A 591 5.00 17.65 16.97
N GLN A 592 6.15 17.43 17.62
CA GLN A 592 7.38 18.15 17.29
C GLN A 592 7.94 17.77 15.91
N ALA A 593 7.86 16.51 15.54
CA ALA A 593 8.24 16.06 14.20
C ALA A 593 7.46 16.79 13.10
N LEU A 594 6.15 16.95 13.27
CA LEU A 594 5.30 17.71 12.35
C LEU A 594 5.66 19.20 12.38
N VAL A 595 5.72 19.84 13.56
CA VAL A 595 5.98 21.29 13.71
C VAL A 595 7.33 21.68 13.11
N ARG A 596 8.33 20.83 13.26
CA ARG A 596 9.67 21.06 12.73
C ARG A 596 9.84 20.59 11.29
N TRP A 597 8.88 19.87 10.75
CA TRP A 597 9.04 19.12 9.49
C TRP A 597 10.31 18.25 9.53
N ASP A 598 10.41 17.45 10.57
CA ASP A 598 11.58 16.63 10.86
C ASP A 598 11.15 15.23 11.32
N PRO A 599 10.75 14.37 10.36
CA PRO A 599 10.25 13.04 10.71
C PRO A 599 11.36 12.06 11.13
N ALA A 600 12.61 12.41 10.93
CA ALA A 600 13.76 11.57 11.28
C ALA A 600 14.38 11.90 12.66
N GLY A 601 14.07 13.09 13.22
CA GLY A 601 14.64 13.62 14.46
C GLY A 601 13.93 13.25 15.77
#